data_eb4bd07557ea01a2b7122909fa3ec89b
#
_entry.id   eb4bd07557ea01a2b7122909fa3ec89b
#
_cell.length_a   1.000
_cell.length_b   1.000
_cell.length_c   1.000
_cell.angle_alpha   90.00
_cell.angle_beta   90.00
_cell.angle_gamma   90.00
#
_symmetry.space_group_name_H-M   'P 1'
#
loop_
_entity.id
_entity.type
_entity.pdbx_description
1 polymer ?
#
loop_
_entity_poly.entity_id
_entity_poly.type
_entity_poly.pdbx_seq_one_letter_code
_entity_poly.pdbx_strand_id
1 'polypeptide(L)'
;MIKKYLLFALTFLSLLLFIQGVGINSQDIKKDKVVLKLKLPKPLFVGTPRNIRSPNLEKITGKMRKPFLVPKGTKILSLGKPVSGSDMEPIIGEMEFVTDGEKSGEEGYYVEFGPGVQYVQIDLKKAYFLHAILIWHYHSQARVYRDVIVQVSGDPDFITNVKNIFNNDHDNSAGLGIGKEKEYIEVNEGRLINPRGVKARYARLYSRGNTSNDMNHYVEVEVYGTSEK
;
A
#
# COMPACT_ATOMS: atom_id res chain seq x y z
N MET A 1 40.17 -76.20 -2.44
CA MET A 1 39.10 -75.39 -3.00
C MET A 1 39.18 -73.99 -2.36
N ILE A 2 39.80 -73.05 -3.07
CA ILE A 2 40.05 -71.71 -2.57
C ILE A 2 39.21 -70.75 -3.39
N LYS A 3 38.18 -70.13 -2.78
CA LYS A 3 37.36 -69.10 -3.42
C LYS A 3 38.08 -67.75 -3.37
N LYS A 4 38.42 -67.24 -4.58
CA LYS A 4 38.91 -65.84 -4.76
C LYS A 4 37.78 -64.87 -4.60
N TYR A 5 37.84 -63.95 -3.61
CA TYR A 5 36.97 -62.76 -3.54
C TYR A 5 37.66 -61.64 -4.31
N LEU A 6 36.98 -61.19 -5.37
CA LEU A 6 37.37 -60.03 -6.17
C LEU A 6 36.84 -58.76 -5.48
N LEU A 7 37.74 -57.95 -5.00
CA LEU A 7 37.40 -56.68 -4.35
C LEU A 7 37.22 -55.60 -5.43
N PHE A 8 35.98 -55.18 -5.67
CA PHE A 8 35.70 -54.05 -6.53
C PHE A 8 35.83 -52.76 -5.69
N ALA A 9 36.87 -51.96 -5.93
CA ALA A 9 37.03 -50.63 -5.42
C ALA A 9 36.20 -49.66 -6.26
N LEU A 10 35.05 -49.20 -5.75
CA LEU A 10 34.31 -48.07 -6.30
C LEU A 10 34.98 -46.77 -5.85
N THR A 11 35.67 -46.10 -6.73
CA THR A 11 36.13 -44.75 -6.58
C THR A 11 34.93 -43.80 -6.73
N PHE A 12 34.43 -43.30 -5.62
CA PHE A 12 33.47 -42.17 -5.61
C PHE A 12 34.23 -40.89 -5.94
N LEU A 13 34.11 -40.42 -7.20
CA LEU A 13 34.55 -39.10 -7.61
C LEU A 13 33.49 -38.09 -7.15
N SER A 14 33.67 -37.48 -5.97
CA SER A 14 32.85 -36.41 -5.47
C SER A 14 33.11 -35.12 -6.27
N LEU A 15 32.22 -34.85 -7.22
CA LEU A 15 32.15 -33.56 -7.92
C LEU A 15 31.67 -32.50 -6.96
N LEU A 16 32.58 -31.78 -6.30
CA LEU A 16 32.25 -30.55 -5.51
C LEU A 16 31.85 -29.44 -6.48
N LEU A 17 30.56 -29.29 -6.69
CA LEU A 17 29.98 -28.08 -7.30
C LEU A 17 30.18 -26.91 -6.33
N PHE A 18 31.20 -26.10 -6.58
CA PHE A 18 31.33 -24.77 -5.98
C PHE A 18 30.16 -23.90 -6.48
N ILE A 19 29.07 -23.88 -5.74
CA ILE A 19 28.08 -22.82 -5.88
C ILE A 19 28.75 -21.56 -5.29
N GLN A 20 29.33 -20.73 -6.14
CA GLN A 20 29.68 -19.37 -5.77
C GLN A 20 28.37 -18.64 -5.52
N GLY A 21 27.90 -18.66 -4.28
CA GLY A 21 26.87 -17.76 -3.81
C GLY A 21 27.39 -16.35 -3.99
N VAL A 22 26.85 -15.63 -4.96
CA VAL A 22 27.03 -14.18 -5.07
C VAL A 22 26.43 -13.60 -3.81
N GLY A 23 27.26 -13.39 -2.79
CA GLY A 23 26.90 -12.71 -1.57
C GLY A 23 26.55 -11.26 -1.91
N ILE A 24 25.26 -10.97 -2.03
CA ILE A 24 24.80 -9.59 -2.19
C ILE A 24 25.17 -8.86 -0.90
N ASN A 25 26.18 -7.99 -0.98
CA ASN A 25 26.67 -7.23 0.15
C ASN A 25 25.55 -6.26 0.61
N SER A 26 25.27 -6.21 1.90
CA SER A 26 24.25 -5.28 2.47
C SER A 26 24.55 -3.80 2.18
N GLN A 27 25.77 -3.47 1.80
CA GLN A 27 26.17 -2.13 1.35
C GLN A 27 25.75 -1.85 -0.10
N ASP A 28 25.67 -2.88 -0.98
CA ASP A 28 25.22 -2.73 -2.36
C ASP A 28 23.71 -2.48 -2.41
N ILE A 29 22.95 -3.09 -1.50
CA ILE A 29 21.50 -2.86 -1.34
C ILE A 29 21.19 -1.39 -0.93
N LYS A 30 22.09 -0.73 -0.21
CA LYS A 30 21.93 0.69 0.17
C LYS A 30 22.26 1.66 -0.95
N LYS A 31 23.14 1.31 -1.89
CA LYS A 31 23.55 2.16 -3.02
C LYS A 31 22.44 2.41 -4.03
N ASP A 32 21.47 1.49 -4.15
CA ASP A 32 20.40 1.60 -5.14
C ASP A 32 19.07 2.11 -4.60
N LYS A 33 19.06 2.63 -3.35
CA LYS A 33 17.88 3.24 -2.76
C LYS A 33 18.01 4.76 -2.68
N VAL A 34 16.88 5.41 -2.93
CA VAL A 34 16.73 6.86 -2.84
C VAL A 34 15.56 7.21 -1.92
N VAL A 35 15.58 8.40 -1.33
CA VAL A 35 14.44 8.90 -0.58
C VAL A 35 13.30 9.21 -1.55
N LEU A 36 12.11 8.66 -1.28
CA LEU A 36 10.91 8.98 -2.03
C LEU A 36 10.56 10.45 -1.82
N LYS A 37 10.65 11.24 -2.88
CA LYS A 37 10.29 12.66 -2.86
C LYS A 37 8.78 12.79 -3.05
N LEU A 38 8.10 13.33 -2.05
CA LEU A 38 6.66 13.56 -2.07
C LEU A 38 6.39 15.07 -2.14
N LYS A 39 5.41 15.45 -2.94
CA LYS A 39 4.85 16.80 -2.95
C LYS A 39 3.62 16.80 -2.05
N LEU A 40 3.80 17.24 -0.80
CA LEU A 40 2.73 17.27 0.19
C LEU A 40 1.88 18.54 0.05
N PRO A 41 0.56 18.47 0.28
CA PRO A 41 -0.29 19.64 0.39
C PRO A 41 -0.01 20.39 1.70
N LYS A 42 -0.52 21.61 1.80
CA LYS A 42 -0.44 22.39 3.05
C LYS A 42 -1.33 21.75 4.11
N PRO A 43 -0.91 21.74 5.39
CA PRO A 43 -1.78 21.30 6.47
C PRO A 43 -2.98 22.29 6.62
N LEU A 44 -4.18 21.76 6.71
CA LEU A 44 -5.41 22.55 6.84
C LEU A 44 -5.84 22.70 8.30
N PHE A 45 -5.28 21.94 9.22
CA PHE A 45 -5.43 22.15 10.65
C PHE A 45 -4.09 21.97 11.37
N VAL A 46 -3.98 22.58 12.55
CA VAL A 46 -2.77 22.52 13.37
C VAL A 46 -3.11 21.97 14.75
N GLY A 47 -2.26 21.10 15.25
CA GLY A 47 -2.37 20.54 16.59
C GLY A 47 -2.83 19.08 16.60
N THR A 48 -2.81 18.50 17.80
CA THR A 48 -3.23 17.11 18.01
C THR A 48 -4.69 17.10 18.47
N PRO A 49 -5.60 16.49 17.73
CA PRO A 49 -6.99 16.36 18.15
C PRO A 49 -7.08 15.58 19.48
N ARG A 50 -7.75 16.15 20.47
CA ARG A 50 -7.90 15.52 21.79
C ARG A 50 -9.20 14.73 21.96
N ASN A 51 -10.14 14.92 21.08
CA ASN A 51 -11.49 14.36 21.11
C ASN A 51 -11.65 13.07 20.29
N ILE A 52 -10.64 12.70 19.49
CA ILE A 52 -10.67 11.46 18.73
C ILE A 52 -10.17 10.32 19.61
N ARG A 53 -11.04 9.33 19.82
CA ARG A 53 -10.72 8.13 20.61
C ARG A 53 -11.00 6.90 19.79
N SER A 54 -10.02 6.03 19.69
CA SER A 54 -10.13 4.66 19.22
C SER A 54 -9.17 3.78 20.03
N PRO A 55 -9.56 2.57 20.42
CA PRO A 55 -8.68 1.65 21.13
C PRO A 55 -7.49 1.20 20.29
N ASN A 56 -7.61 1.30 18.97
CA ASN A 56 -6.61 0.85 18.02
C ASN A 56 -5.80 2.00 17.39
N LEU A 57 -6.03 3.24 17.83
CA LEU A 57 -5.34 4.40 17.29
C LEU A 57 -3.83 4.34 17.54
N GLU A 58 -3.04 4.66 16.52
CA GLU A 58 -1.61 4.80 16.67
C GLU A 58 -1.26 5.99 17.60
N LYS A 59 -0.12 5.90 18.27
CA LYS A 59 0.33 6.98 19.15
C LYS A 59 0.68 8.21 18.32
N ILE A 60 -0.01 9.30 18.57
CA ILE A 60 0.26 10.58 17.94
C ILE A 60 1.57 11.15 18.50
N THR A 61 2.54 11.35 17.63
CA THR A 61 3.86 11.84 18.03
C THR A 61 4.08 13.32 17.77
N GLY A 62 3.25 13.95 16.94
CA GLY A 62 3.43 15.32 16.44
C GLY A 62 4.69 15.51 15.59
N LYS A 63 5.33 14.44 15.19
CA LYS A 63 6.55 14.47 14.36
C LYS A 63 6.22 14.14 12.92
N MET A 64 6.88 14.82 12.00
CA MET A 64 6.83 14.49 10.58
C MET A 64 7.29 13.04 10.34
N ARG A 65 6.75 12.44 9.29
CA ARG A 65 7.15 11.10 8.84
C ARG A 65 8.64 11.04 8.51
N LYS A 66 9.26 9.95 8.92
CA LYS A 66 10.67 9.70 8.56
C LYS A 66 10.82 9.52 7.04
N PRO A 67 11.97 9.88 6.46
CA PRO A 67 12.27 9.61 5.06
C PRO A 67 12.03 8.14 4.70
N PHE A 68 11.32 7.89 3.61
CA PHE A 68 11.03 6.55 3.11
C PHE A 68 11.91 6.21 1.92
N LEU A 69 12.61 5.09 1.99
CA LEU A 69 13.57 4.67 0.97
C LEU A 69 12.91 3.69 -0.02
N VAL A 70 13.04 4.00 -1.30
CA VAL A 70 12.57 3.20 -2.42
C VAL A 70 13.71 2.89 -3.39
N PRO A 71 13.61 1.85 -4.25
CA PRO A 71 14.59 1.61 -5.30
C PRO A 71 14.74 2.83 -6.22
N LYS A 72 15.96 3.06 -6.73
CA LYS A 72 16.22 4.07 -7.75
C LYS A 72 15.36 3.78 -8.98
N GLY A 73 14.82 4.83 -9.62
CA GLY A 73 13.89 4.67 -10.75
C GLY A 73 12.42 4.49 -10.36
N THR A 74 12.10 4.44 -9.06
CA THR A 74 10.71 4.48 -8.59
C THR A 74 10.04 5.78 -9.02
N LYS A 75 8.86 5.66 -9.61
CA LYS A 75 8.06 6.79 -10.08
C LYS A 75 6.59 6.60 -9.72
N ILE A 76 5.82 7.68 -9.76
CA ILE A 76 4.36 7.61 -9.63
C ILE A 76 3.77 6.85 -10.83
N LEU A 77 2.87 5.93 -10.56
CA LEU A 77 2.24 5.04 -11.54
C LEU A 77 0.75 5.33 -11.69
N SER A 78 0.12 5.88 -10.65
CA SER A 78 -1.33 6.09 -10.59
C SER A 78 -1.80 7.37 -11.28
N LEU A 79 -0.94 8.37 -11.46
CA LEU A 79 -1.35 9.69 -11.99
C LEU A 79 -2.10 9.56 -13.31
N GLY A 80 -3.34 10.06 -13.34
CA GLY A 80 -4.24 10.02 -14.50
C GLY A 80 -4.64 8.59 -14.92
N LYS A 81 -4.58 7.60 -14.00
CA LYS A 81 -5.02 6.24 -14.29
C LYS A 81 -6.52 6.09 -14.05
N PRO A 82 -7.17 5.18 -14.82
CA PRO A 82 -8.59 4.90 -14.61
C PRO A 82 -8.85 4.40 -13.20
N VAL A 83 -9.91 4.92 -12.63
CA VAL A 83 -10.45 4.54 -11.33
C VAL A 83 -11.86 3.99 -11.52
N SER A 84 -12.17 2.92 -10.80
CA SER A 84 -13.52 2.40 -10.61
C SER A 84 -13.80 2.26 -9.12
N GLY A 85 -15.03 2.05 -8.72
CA GLY A 85 -15.40 1.96 -7.31
C GLY A 85 -16.53 0.99 -7.06
N SER A 86 -16.90 0.85 -5.80
CA SER A 86 -18.11 0.13 -5.37
C SER A 86 -19.38 0.82 -5.88
N ASP A 87 -19.33 2.13 -6.06
CA ASP A 87 -20.33 2.95 -6.70
C ASP A 87 -19.63 3.82 -7.76
N MET A 88 -20.19 3.88 -8.95
CA MET A 88 -19.66 4.69 -10.06
C MET A 88 -20.31 6.08 -10.15
N GLU A 89 -21.31 6.34 -9.30
CA GLU A 89 -21.99 7.61 -9.16
C GLU A 89 -21.80 8.13 -7.71
N PRO A 90 -20.61 8.63 -7.37
CA PRO A 90 -20.34 9.15 -6.03
C PRO A 90 -21.28 10.33 -5.70
N ILE A 91 -21.53 10.55 -4.41
CA ILE A 91 -22.37 11.65 -3.91
C ILE A 91 -21.71 13.01 -4.22
N ILE A 92 -20.39 13.08 -4.11
CA ILE A 92 -19.57 14.26 -4.43
C ILE A 92 -18.38 13.82 -5.26
N GLY A 93 -18.01 14.65 -6.23
CA GLY A 93 -16.81 14.51 -7.05
C GLY A 93 -16.93 13.49 -8.17
N GLU A 94 -15.82 13.29 -8.86
CA GLU A 94 -15.66 12.39 -9.99
C GLU A 94 -14.56 11.37 -9.67
N MET A 95 -14.68 10.15 -10.19
CA MET A 95 -13.73 9.07 -9.89
C MET A 95 -12.28 9.43 -10.25
N GLU A 96 -12.08 10.27 -11.24
CA GLU A 96 -10.78 10.76 -11.70
C GLU A 96 -10.03 11.57 -10.64
N PHE A 97 -10.73 12.19 -9.69
CA PHE A 97 -10.10 12.94 -8.59
C PHE A 97 -9.18 12.09 -7.73
N VAL A 98 -9.44 10.78 -7.67
CA VAL A 98 -8.60 9.85 -6.89
C VAL A 98 -7.17 9.73 -7.41
N THR A 99 -6.91 10.12 -8.67
CA THR A 99 -5.58 9.97 -9.32
C THR A 99 -5.17 11.19 -10.14
N ASP A 100 -5.77 12.35 -9.95
CA ASP A 100 -5.49 13.57 -10.74
C ASP A 100 -4.25 14.33 -10.24
N GLY A 101 -3.74 14.00 -9.05
CA GLY A 101 -2.60 14.63 -8.42
C GLY A 101 -2.96 15.81 -7.51
N GLU A 102 -4.26 16.18 -7.42
CA GLU A 102 -4.74 17.17 -6.46
C GLU A 102 -4.98 16.49 -5.10
N LYS A 103 -4.44 17.04 -4.05
CA LYS A 103 -4.51 16.45 -2.71
C LYS A 103 -4.63 17.48 -1.59
N SER A 104 -5.11 18.68 -1.93
CA SER A 104 -5.35 19.73 -0.93
C SER A 104 -6.45 19.33 0.06
N GLY A 105 -7.42 18.51 -0.38
CA GLY A 105 -8.58 18.14 0.43
C GLY A 105 -9.52 19.31 0.65
N GLU A 106 -9.50 20.29 -0.25
CA GLU A 106 -10.48 21.39 -0.25
C GLU A 106 -11.90 20.88 -0.54
N GLU A 107 -12.89 21.65 -0.14
CA GLU A 107 -14.29 21.31 -0.34
C GLU A 107 -14.60 21.10 -1.81
N GLY A 108 -15.21 19.94 -2.14
CA GLY A 108 -15.58 19.58 -3.51
C GLY A 108 -14.45 18.93 -4.33
N TYR A 109 -13.22 18.87 -3.83
CA TYR A 109 -12.07 18.19 -4.50
C TYR A 109 -11.77 16.86 -3.85
N TYR A 110 -12.78 15.99 -3.78
CA TYR A 110 -12.69 14.61 -3.29
C TYR A 110 -13.88 13.80 -3.81
N VAL A 111 -13.74 12.50 -3.79
CA VAL A 111 -14.84 11.56 -4.04
C VAL A 111 -15.50 11.21 -2.72
N GLU A 112 -16.83 11.37 -2.61
CA GLU A 112 -17.62 10.94 -1.46
C GLU A 112 -18.56 9.80 -1.84
N PHE A 113 -18.46 8.68 -1.13
CA PHE A 113 -19.40 7.58 -1.20
C PHE A 113 -20.28 7.52 0.05
N GLY A 114 -21.43 6.88 -0.12
CA GLY A 114 -22.37 6.61 0.97
C GLY A 114 -21.81 5.71 2.07
N PRO A 115 -22.64 5.44 3.10
CA PRO A 115 -22.30 4.55 4.22
C PRO A 115 -21.99 3.13 3.79
N GLY A 116 -21.40 2.36 4.71
CA GLY A 116 -21.02 0.96 4.49
C GLY A 116 -19.60 0.82 3.96
N VAL A 117 -19.24 -0.39 3.56
CA VAL A 117 -17.95 -0.70 2.98
C VAL A 117 -17.91 -0.20 1.54
N GLN A 118 -17.07 0.77 1.28
CA GLN A 118 -16.87 1.34 -0.04
C GLN A 118 -15.42 1.13 -0.49
N TYR A 119 -15.17 1.15 -1.81
CA TYR A 119 -13.82 1.07 -2.32
C TYR A 119 -13.62 1.91 -3.59
N VAL A 120 -12.37 2.27 -3.82
CA VAL A 120 -11.84 2.71 -5.10
C VAL A 120 -10.83 1.69 -5.61
N GLN A 121 -10.77 1.51 -6.94
CA GLN A 121 -9.84 0.61 -7.60
C GLN A 121 -9.12 1.32 -8.74
N ILE A 122 -7.80 1.27 -8.73
CA ILE A 122 -6.94 1.89 -9.73
C ILE A 122 -6.40 0.81 -10.66
N ASP A 123 -6.54 0.99 -11.99
CA ASP A 123 -5.90 0.17 -13.01
C ASP A 123 -4.60 0.82 -13.50
N LEU A 124 -3.46 0.33 -13.08
CA LEU A 124 -2.14 0.80 -13.51
C LEU A 124 -1.82 0.47 -14.98
N LYS A 125 -2.75 -0.20 -15.70
CA LYS A 125 -2.68 -0.65 -17.11
C LYS A 125 -1.73 -1.82 -17.35
N LYS A 126 -0.69 -1.99 -16.54
CA LYS A 126 0.20 -3.16 -16.55
C LYS A 126 0.70 -3.45 -15.15
N ALA A 127 1.29 -4.62 -14.97
CA ALA A 127 1.86 -5.00 -13.68
C ALA A 127 3.22 -4.32 -13.44
N TYR A 128 3.38 -3.79 -12.22
CA TYR A 128 4.61 -3.16 -11.73
C TYR A 128 5.02 -3.73 -10.38
N PHE A 129 6.28 -3.56 -10.01
CA PHE A 129 6.74 -3.78 -8.64
C PHE A 129 6.43 -2.54 -7.81
N LEU A 130 5.50 -2.68 -6.86
CA LEU A 130 4.99 -1.57 -6.06
C LEU A 130 5.88 -1.35 -4.83
N HIS A 131 6.29 -0.10 -4.60
CA HIS A 131 7.22 0.26 -3.52
C HIS A 131 6.62 1.19 -2.47
N ALA A 132 5.63 1.99 -2.83
CA ALA A 132 4.86 2.80 -1.90
C ALA A 132 3.43 3.01 -2.43
N ILE A 133 2.47 3.07 -1.50
CA ILE A 133 1.12 3.53 -1.75
C ILE A 133 0.84 4.61 -0.71
N LEU A 134 0.39 5.78 -1.15
CA LEU A 134 -0.09 6.85 -0.29
C LEU A 134 -1.57 7.06 -0.52
N ILE A 135 -2.28 7.23 0.57
CA ILE A 135 -3.71 7.50 0.57
C ILE A 135 -3.94 8.81 1.28
N TRP A 136 -4.70 9.69 0.65
CA TRP A 136 -5.31 10.84 1.29
C TRP A 136 -6.81 10.64 1.26
N HIS A 137 -7.40 10.37 2.43
CA HIS A 137 -8.80 10.60 2.65
C HIS A 137 -9.01 12.08 3.00
N TYR A 138 -10.25 12.49 3.25
CA TYR A 138 -10.53 13.87 3.62
C TYR A 138 -9.77 14.25 4.89
N HIS A 139 -8.85 15.19 4.78
CA HIS A 139 -7.91 15.59 5.83
C HIS A 139 -7.97 17.07 6.18
N SER A 140 -9.00 17.79 5.71
CA SER A 140 -9.23 19.19 6.09
C SER A 140 -9.72 19.31 7.53
N GLN A 141 -10.20 18.22 8.09
CA GLN A 141 -10.57 18.07 9.48
C GLN A 141 -9.98 16.77 10.03
N ALA A 142 -9.63 16.76 11.31
CA ALA A 142 -9.12 15.56 11.93
C ALA A 142 -10.18 14.47 11.96
N ARG A 143 -9.90 13.36 11.29
CA ARG A 143 -10.75 12.17 11.20
C ARG A 143 -9.92 10.90 11.30
N VAL A 144 -10.57 9.82 11.70
CA VAL A 144 -10.05 8.46 11.57
C VAL A 144 -11.04 7.68 10.71
N TYR A 145 -10.57 7.12 9.60
CA TYR A 145 -11.37 6.21 8.78
C TYR A 145 -11.28 4.80 9.35
N ARG A 146 -12.42 4.12 9.35
CA ARG A 146 -12.55 2.76 9.85
C ARG A 146 -12.36 1.77 8.71
N ASP A 147 -11.86 0.59 9.05
CA ASP A 147 -11.75 -0.56 8.15
C ASP A 147 -11.00 -0.20 6.85
N VAL A 148 -9.93 0.59 7.00
CA VAL A 148 -9.07 0.91 5.87
C VAL A 148 -8.30 -0.35 5.50
N ILE A 149 -8.57 -0.86 4.28
CA ILE A 149 -7.93 -2.05 3.75
C ILE A 149 -7.35 -1.73 2.39
N VAL A 150 -6.08 -2.09 2.17
CA VAL A 150 -5.42 -1.93 0.87
C VAL A 150 -5.03 -3.30 0.35
N GLN A 151 -5.61 -3.64 -0.77
CA GLN A 151 -5.32 -4.87 -1.50
C GLN A 151 -4.69 -4.55 -2.85
N VAL A 152 -3.85 -5.45 -3.33
CA VAL A 152 -3.30 -5.38 -4.69
C VAL A 152 -3.43 -6.74 -5.36
N SER A 153 -3.63 -6.73 -6.67
CA SER A 153 -3.77 -7.97 -7.47
C SER A 153 -3.32 -7.75 -8.92
N GLY A 154 -3.08 -8.85 -9.63
CA GLY A 154 -3.02 -8.89 -11.09
C GLY A 154 -4.40 -9.08 -11.73
N ASP A 155 -5.40 -9.44 -10.92
CA ASP A 155 -6.76 -9.77 -11.31
C ASP A 155 -7.69 -8.58 -11.04
N PRO A 156 -8.43 -8.07 -12.04
CA PRO A 156 -9.33 -6.93 -11.88
C PRO A 156 -10.50 -7.21 -10.92
N ASP A 157 -10.91 -8.47 -10.78
CA ASP A 157 -12.05 -8.86 -9.95
C ASP A 157 -11.66 -9.15 -8.51
N PHE A 158 -10.35 -9.17 -8.21
CA PHE A 158 -9.81 -9.47 -6.88
C PHE A 158 -10.27 -10.84 -6.33
N ILE A 159 -10.38 -11.84 -7.20
CA ILE A 159 -10.70 -13.23 -6.84
C ILE A 159 -9.40 -14.02 -6.61
N THR A 160 -8.39 -13.79 -7.46
CA THR A 160 -7.15 -14.55 -7.44
C THR A 160 -5.93 -13.70 -7.09
N ASN A 161 -4.94 -14.33 -6.43
CA ASN A 161 -3.64 -13.69 -6.11
C ASN A 161 -3.74 -12.36 -5.38
N VAL A 162 -4.80 -12.14 -4.63
CA VAL A 162 -5.01 -10.94 -3.81
C VAL A 162 -3.98 -10.89 -2.69
N LYS A 163 -3.33 -9.75 -2.53
CA LYS A 163 -2.39 -9.48 -1.44
C LYS A 163 -2.92 -8.34 -0.58
N ASN A 164 -3.17 -8.64 0.69
CA ASN A 164 -3.44 -7.64 1.72
C ASN A 164 -2.13 -6.92 2.05
N ILE A 165 -2.07 -5.61 1.79
CA ILE A 165 -0.89 -4.78 2.03
C ILE A 165 -1.05 -3.97 3.32
N PHE A 166 -2.27 -3.59 3.64
CA PHE A 166 -2.65 -2.88 4.85
C PHE A 166 -4.06 -3.30 5.24
N ASN A 167 -4.32 -3.47 6.53
CA ASN A 167 -5.65 -3.77 7.03
C ASN A 167 -5.76 -3.36 8.50
N ASN A 168 -6.59 -2.36 8.83
CA ASN A 168 -6.88 -1.94 10.18
C ASN A 168 -8.31 -2.28 10.64
N ASP A 169 -8.98 -3.19 9.94
CA ASP A 169 -10.27 -3.76 10.34
C ASP A 169 -10.04 -4.84 11.42
N HIS A 170 -10.20 -4.47 12.67
CA HIS A 170 -9.87 -5.32 13.81
C HIS A 170 -10.95 -6.34 14.16
N ASP A 171 -12.19 -6.13 13.73
CA ASP A 171 -13.35 -6.98 14.03
C ASP A 171 -13.91 -7.69 12.81
N ASN A 172 -13.27 -7.54 11.65
CA ASN A 172 -13.71 -8.07 10.36
C ASN A 172 -15.09 -7.54 9.93
N SER A 173 -15.41 -6.31 10.29
CA SER A 173 -16.70 -5.70 9.91
C SER A 173 -16.80 -5.38 8.43
N ALA A 174 -15.68 -5.27 7.72
CA ALA A 174 -15.64 -5.19 6.25
C ALA A 174 -15.74 -6.56 5.56
N GLY A 175 -15.60 -7.67 6.28
CA GLY A 175 -15.67 -9.03 5.71
C GLY A 175 -14.45 -9.46 4.90
N LEU A 176 -13.31 -8.73 5.00
CA LEU A 176 -12.09 -8.94 4.21
C LEU A 176 -10.92 -9.50 5.05
N GLY A 177 -11.22 -9.99 6.24
CA GLY A 177 -10.27 -10.56 7.18
C GLY A 177 -9.85 -9.57 8.27
N ILE A 178 -9.46 -10.12 9.42
CA ILE A 178 -9.03 -9.35 10.60
C ILE A 178 -7.69 -8.69 10.34
N GLY A 179 -7.64 -7.38 10.52
CA GLY A 179 -6.45 -6.54 10.41
C GLY A 179 -5.64 -6.45 11.70
N LYS A 180 -4.40 -5.93 11.58
CA LYS A 180 -3.47 -5.75 12.69
C LYS A 180 -2.83 -4.37 12.70
N GLU A 181 -2.96 -3.63 11.61
CA GLU A 181 -2.43 -2.29 11.48
C GLU A 181 -3.23 -1.31 12.34
N LYS A 182 -2.56 -0.27 12.82
CA LYS A 182 -3.20 0.74 13.65
C LYS A 182 -4.06 1.68 12.82
N GLU A 183 -5.17 2.12 13.40
CA GLU A 183 -5.90 3.28 12.93
C GLU A 183 -5.05 4.54 13.06
N TYR A 184 -5.32 5.54 12.27
CA TYR A 184 -4.54 6.77 12.22
C TYR A 184 -5.44 7.99 11.96
N ILE A 185 -4.98 9.14 12.42
CA ILE A 185 -5.64 10.41 12.10
C ILE A 185 -5.17 10.86 10.73
N GLU A 186 -6.13 11.21 9.87
CA GLU A 186 -5.83 11.79 8.57
C GLU A 186 -5.18 13.16 8.73
N VAL A 187 -4.09 13.35 8.02
CA VAL A 187 -3.32 14.59 7.97
C VAL A 187 -2.84 14.84 6.53
N ASN A 188 -2.36 16.04 6.27
CA ASN A 188 -1.83 16.43 4.97
C ASN A 188 -0.68 15.56 4.43
N GLU A 189 -0.02 14.77 5.28
CA GLU A 189 1.02 13.83 4.84
C GLU A 189 0.46 12.58 4.13
N GLY A 190 -0.83 12.29 4.29
CA GLY A 190 -1.46 11.06 3.84
C GLY A 190 -0.92 9.80 4.54
N ARG A 191 -1.54 8.66 4.37
CA ARG A 191 -1.05 7.38 4.90
C ARG A 191 -0.11 6.72 3.92
N LEU A 192 1.16 6.58 4.29
CA LEU A 192 2.14 5.83 3.51
C LEU A 192 2.15 4.35 3.91
N ILE A 193 1.96 3.50 2.92
CA ILE A 193 1.93 2.04 3.04
C ILE A 193 3.05 1.45 2.19
N ASN A 194 3.75 0.45 2.74
CA ASN A 194 4.85 -0.22 2.06
C ASN A 194 4.42 -1.58 1.48
N PRO A 195 4.21 -1.71 0.17
CA PRO A 195 3.87 -2.97 -0.48
C PRO A 195 5.07 -3.91 -0.68
N ARG A 196 6.26 -3.51 -0.25
CA ARG A 196 7.49 -4.33 -0.23
C ARG A 196 7.87 -4.93 -1.59
N GLY A 197 7.60 -4.24 -2.66
CA GLY A 197 7.94 -4.68 -4.01
C GLY A 197 7.03 -5.78 -4.56
N VAL A 198 5.80 -5.89 -4.06
CA VAL A 198 4.82 -6.83 -4.62
C VAL A 198 4.52 -6.44 -6.08
N LYS A 199 4.42 -7.44 -6.95
CA LYS A 199 4.04 -7.21 -8.36
C LYS A 199 2.53 -7.26 -8.51
N ALA A 200 1.94 -6.16 -9.00
CA ALA A 200 0.51 -6.05 -9.22
C ALA A 200 0.18 -5.04 -10.34
N ARG A 201 -1.01 -5.17 -10.91
CA ARG A 201 -1.59 -4.22 -11.86
C ARG A 201 -2.67 -3.35 -11.21
N TYR A 202 -3.43 -3.90 -10.28
CA TYR A 202 -4.57 -3.23 -9.65
C TYR A 202 -4.26 -2.95 -8.18
N ALA A 203 -4.70 -1.80 -7.70
CA ALA A 203 -4.75 -1.47 -6.28
C ALA A 203 -6.21 -1.14 -5.93
N ARG A 204 -6.75 -1.81 -4.90
CA ARG A 204 -8.10 -1.57 -4.39
C ARG A 204 -8.02 -1.17 -2.92
N LEU A 205 -8.66 -0.07 -2.60
CA LEU A 205 -8.60 0.57 -1.29
C LEU A 205 -10.01 0.70 -0.75
N TYR A 206 -10.24 0.16 0.44
CA TYR A 206 -11.53 0.13 1.11
C TYR A 206 -11.52 1.06 2.32
N SER A 207 -12.73 1.52 2.68
CA SER A 207 -13.02 2.16 3.97
C SER A 207 -14.49 1.95 4.34
N ARG A 208 -14.83 2.19 5.63
CA ARG A 208 -16.18 2.02 6.15
C ARG A 208 -16.55 3.16 7.09
N GLY A 209 -16.75 4.36 6.52
CA GLY A 209 -17.05 5.54 7.29
C GLY A 209 -15.86 6.05 8.12
N ASN A 210 -16.11 7.04 8.94
CA ASN A 210 -15.08 7.71 9.73
C ASN A 210 -15.63 8.19 11.08
N THR A 211 -14.81 8.83 11.91
CA THR A 211 -15.19 9.31 13.24
C THR A 211 -16.11 10.53 13.24
N SER A 212 -16.32 11.17 12.09
CA SER A 212 -17.19 12.35 11.97
C SER A 212 -18.56 12.00 11.38
N ASN A 213 -18.61 11.03 10.45
CA ASN A 213 -19.83 10.54 9.81
C ASN A 213 -19.62 9.13 9.25
N ASP A 214 -20.65 8.56 8.64
CA ASP A 214 -20.56 7.22 8.05
C ASP A 214 -20.14 7.25 6.56
N MET A 215 -19.80 8.41 6.01
CA MET A 215 -19.39 8.59 4.62
C MET A 215 -17.92 8.21 4.40
N ASN A 216 -17.61 7.80 3.19
CA ASN A 216 -16.27 7.44 2.74
C ASN A 216 -15.75 8.48 1.75
N HIS A 217 -14.55 8.98 1.97
CA HIS A 217 -13.98 10.03 1.13
C HIS A 217 -12.60 9.63 0.64
N TYR A 218 -12.30 9.87 -0.63
CA TYR A 218 -10.98 9.71 -1.22
C TYR A 218 -10.58 11.00 -1.92
N VAL A 219 -9.48 11.60 -1.47
CA VAL A 219 -8.92 12.81 -2.08
C VAL A 219 -7.94 12.42 -3.17
N GLU A 220 -6.92 11.59 -2.84
CA GLU A 220 -5.89 11.16 -3.79
C GLU A 220 -5.30 9.83 -3.36
N VAL A 221 -4.91 9.02 -4.34
CA VAL A 221 -4.13 7.79 -4.14
C VAL A 221 -2.92 7.78 -5.06
N GLU A 222 -1.73 7.89 -4.48
CA GLU A 222 -0.48 7.78 -5.22
C GLU A 222 0.10 6.37 -5.07
N VAL A 223 0.31 5.70 -6.20
CA VAL A 223 0.99 4.39 -6.26
C VAL A 223 2.34 4.59 -6.91
N TYR A 224 3.40 4.16 -6.23
CA TYR A 224 4.78 4.27 -6.69
C TYR A 224 5.42 2.91 -6.94
N GLY A 225 6.17 2.78 -8.02
CA GLY A 225 6.81 1.53 -8.34
C GLY A 225 7.78 1.60 -9.52
N THR A 226 8.28 0.42 -9.89
CA THR A 226 9.22 0.21 -11.01
C THR A 226 8.68 -0.86 -11.98
N SER A 227 9.15 -0.84 -13.24
CA SER A 227 8.84 -1.90 -14.21
C SER A 227 9.65 -3.17 -13.94
N GLU A 228 10.82 -3.04 -13.32
CA GLU A 228 11.77 -4.10 -12.98
C GLU A 228 11.95 -4.17 -11.46
N LYS A 229 12.37 -5.36 -10.99
CA LYS A 229 12.55 -5.64 -9.57
C LYS A 229 13.87 -5.07 -9.04
#